data_e7ddb23be96498e9dad39bb27b575510
#
_entry.id   e7ddb23be96498e9dad39bb27b575510
#
_cell.length_a   1.000
_cell.length_b   1.000
_cell.length_c   1.000
_cell.angle_alpha   90.00
_cell.angle_beta   90.00
_cell.angle_gamma   90.00
#
_symmetry.space_group_name_H-M   'P 1'
#
loop_
_entity.id
_entity.type
_entity.pdbx_description
1 polymer ?
#
loop_
_entity_poly.entity_id
_entity_poly.type
_entity_poly.pdbx_seq_one_letter_code
_entity_poly.pdbx_strand_id
1 'polypeptide(L)'
;MTTQPCVLRGGRVLRPGATRPERLDIVIGPDGRIAALTPIAPALPGAQDINLRGRLVTPGLVDAHQHLDKSRTRCEVPNPAGTLMGAIAAFRDYAGHWMAHEEIIARAERTMEACLARGTVVIRSHARVRTPIS
;
A
#
# COMPACT_ATOMS: atom_id res chain seq x y z
N MET A 1 18.49 -3.93 -10.19
CA MET A 1 17.79 -3.37 -11.38
C MET A 1 18.07 -1.88 -11.40
N THR A 2 18.67 -1.36 -12.47
CA THR A 2 18.83 0.07 -12.69
C THR A 2 17.55 0.61 -13.29
N THR A 3 16.95 1.61 -12.67
CA THR A 3 15.79 2.31 -13.20
C THR A 3 16.24 3.55 -13.96
N GLN A 4 15.43 4.05 -14.89
CA GLN A 4 15.71 5.34 -15.52
C GLN A 4 15.65 6.44 -14.44
N PRO A 5 16.67 7.31 -14.32
CA PRO A 5 16.60 8.45 -13.42
C PRO A 5 15.37 9.34 -13.71
N CYS A 6 14.82 9.95 -12.68
CA CYS A 6 13.61 10.77 -12.82
C CYS A 6 13.69 12.02 -11.95
N VAL A 7 13.15 13.13 -12.44
CA VAL A 7 12.96 14.36 -11.68
C VAL A 7 11.47 14.68 -11.61
N LEU A 8 10.93 14.70 -10.38
CA LEU A 8 9.55 15.12 -10.12
C LEU A 8 9.58 16.62 -9.77
N ARG A 9 9.00 17.46 -10.63
CA ARG A 9 9.14 18.91 -10.52
C ARG A 9 7.93 19.60 -9.90
N GLY A 10 8.20 20.56 -9.04
CA GLY A 10 7.21 21.51 -8.51
C GLY A 10 6.15 20.86 -7.65
N GLY A 11 6.50 19.83 -6.89
CA GLY A 11 5.61 19.19 -5.92
C GLY A 11 5.50 19.98 -4.60
N ARG A 12 4.39 19.79 -3.89
CA ARG A 12 4.26 20.19 -2.48
C ARG A 12 4.61 18.98 -1.62
N VAL A 13 5.87 18.87 -1.22
CA VAL A 13 6.44 17.70 -0.56
C VAL A 13 6.26 17.81 0.95
N LEU A 14 5.54 16.87 1.54
CA LEU A 14 5.43 16.70 2.99
C LEU A 14 6.47 15.68 3.45
N ARG A 15 7.54 16.15 4.07
CA ARG A 15 8.60 15.28 4.60
C ARG A 15 8.16 14.58 5.89
N PRO A 16 8.69 13.40 6.21
CA PRO A 16 8.44 12.75 7.50
C PRO A 16 8.72 13.70 8.66
N GLY A 17 7.78 13.80 9.59
CA GLY A 17 7.85 14.70 10.75
C GLY A 17 7.55 16.17 10.49
N ALA A 18 7.40 16.59 9.23
CA ALA A 18 7.02 17.96 8.90
C ALA A 18 5.50 18.17 9.08
N THR A 19 5.11 19.35 9.56
CA THR A 19 3.70 19.75 9.72
C THR A 19 3.15 20.50 8.50
N ARG A 20 4.01 20.93 7.59
CA ARG A 20 3.64 21.68 6.39
C ARG A 20 4.42 21.20 5.19
N PRO A 21 3.80 21.10 4.00
CA PRO A 21 4.49 20.76 2.78
C PRO A 21 5.32 21.94 2.27
N GLU A 22 6.48 21.63 1.72
CA GLU A 22 7.38 22.58 1.04
C GLU A 22 7.31 22.38 -0.48
N ARG A 23 7.50 23.45 -1.25
CA ARG A 23 7.58 23.35 -2.71
C ARG A 23 8.98 22.90 -3.11
N LEU A 24 9.12 21.67 -3.56
CA LEU A 24 10.40 21.04 -3.88
C LEU A 24 10.29 20.20 -5.16
N ASP A 25 11.43 20.07 -5.82
CA ASP A 25 11.69 19.03 -6.80
C ASP A 25 12.29 17.81 -6.09
N ILE A 26 11.99 16.63 -6.60
CA ILE A 26 12.50 15.34 -6.09
C ILE A 26 13.34 14.71 -7.19
N VAL A 27 14.60 14.47 -6.91
CA VAL A 27 15.51 13.76 -7.81
C VAL A 27 15.57 12.29 -7.40
N ILE A 28 15.26 11.40 -8.33
CA ILE A 28 15.33 9.95 -8.15
C ILE A 28 16.50 9.43 -8.97
N GLY A 29 17.44 8.78 -8.31
CA GLY A 29 18.62 8.21 -8.92
C GLY A 29 18.35 6.90 -9.68
N PRO A 30 19.35 6.37 -10.39
CA PRO A 30 19.24 5.12 -11.15
C PRO A 30 19.05 3.87 -10.26
N ASP A 31 19.28 3.99 -8.96
CA ASP A 31 19.02 2.98 -7.93
C ASP A 31 17.56 3.01 -7.42
N GLY A 32 16.71 3.92 -7.96
CA GLY A 32 15.33 4.12 -7.56
C GLY A 32 15.16 4.86 -6.21
N ARG A 33 16.25 5.42 -5.65
CA ARG A 33 16.23 6.16 -4.39
C ARG A 33 16.15 7.66 -4.61
N ILE A 34 15.60 8.37 -3.64
CA ILE A 34 15.62 9.83 -3.61
C ILE A 34 17.07 10.28 -3.38
N ALA A 35 17.66 10.84 -4.43
CA ALA A 35 19.02 11.38 -4.39
C ALA A 35 19.06 12.81 -3.83
N ALA A 36 18.00 13.61 -4.08
CA ALA A 36 17.91 14.97 -3.56
C ALA A 36 16.45 15.44 -3.44
N LEU A 37 16.24 16.34 -2.47
CA LEU A 37 15.07 17.21 -2.35
C LEU A 37 15.58 18.66 -2.41
N THR A 38 15.19 19.41 -3.41
CA THR A 38 15.72 20.76 -3.66
C THR A 38 14.63 21.71 -4.16
N PRO A 39 14.70 23.01 -3.89
CA PRO A 39 13.74 23.96 -4.43
C PRO A 39 13.68 23.96 -5.97
N ILE A 40 14.82 23.78 -6.63
CA ILE A 40 14.93 23.68 -8.09
C ILE A 40 16.01 22.65 -8.41
N ALA A 41 15.63 21.55 -9.06
CA ALA A 41 16.58 20.57 -9.53
C ALA A 41 17.19 20.99 -10.89
N PRO A 42 18.49 20.78 -11.11
CA PRO A 42 19.09 20.99 -12.42
C PRO A 42 18.48 20.02 -13.45
N ALA A 43 18.65 20.34 -14.72
CA ALA A 43 18.36 19.40 -15.78
C ALA A 43 19.34 18.23 -15.71
N LEU A 44 18.83 16.99 -15.72
CA LEU A 44 19.66 15.79 -15.68
C LEU A 44 19.56 15.08 -17.05
N PRO A 45 20.66 15.02 -17.81
CA PRO A 45 20.66 14.32 -19.09
C PRO A 45 20.20 12.86 -18.95
N GLY A 46 19.27 12.45 -19.79
CA GLY A 46 18.73 11.08 -19.78
C GLY A 46 17.71 10.77 -18.68
N ALA A 47 17.40 11.73 -17.80
CA ALA A 47 16.34 11.56 -16.80
C ALA A 47 14.97 11.91 -17.39
N GLN A 48 13.93 11.23 -16.88
CA GLN A 48 12.55 11.61 -17.14
C GLN A 48 12.14 12.79 -16.26
N ASP A 49 11.58 13.85 -16.85
CA ASP A 49 10.99 14.98 -16.12
C ASP A 49 9.47 14.82 -16.00
N ILE A 50 8.97 14.82 -14.76
CA ILE A 50 7.53 14.74 -14.47
C ILE A 50 7.09 16.00 -13.72
N ASN A 51 6.24 16.81 -14.35
CA ASN A 51 5.68 17.98 -13.71
C ASN A 51 4.52 17.60 -12.78
N LEU A 52 4.69 17.81 -11.50
CA LEU A 52 3.69 17.51 -10.46
C LEU A 52 2.59 18.58 -10.36
N ARG A 53 2.76 19.74 -10.99
CA ARG A 53 1.76 20.83 -11.02
C ARG A 53 1.27 21.23 -9.62
N GLY A 54 2.16 21.28 -8.64
CA GLY A 54 1.84 21.64 -7.26
C GLY A 54 1.06 20.55 -6.47
N ARG A 55 0.95 19.33 -6.98
CA ARG A 55 0.32 18.23 -6.26
C ARG A 55 1.05 17.93 -4.96
N LEU A 56 0.28 17.50 -3.96
CA LEU A 56 0.85 17.03 -2.70
C LEU A 56 1.58 15.71 -2.92
N VAL A 57 2.80 15.65 -2.40
CA VAL A 57 3.63 14.44 -2.36
C VAL A 57 3.86 14.09 -0.90
N THR A 58 3.48 12.89 -0.52
CA THR A 58 3.67 12.33 0.83
C THR A 58 4.53 11.08 0.73
N PRO A 59 5.16 10.64 1.83
CA PRO A 59 5.62 9.27 1.93
C PRO A 59 4.49 8.30 1.62
N GLY A 60 4.83 7.09 1.15
CA GLY A 60 3.86 6.03 0.94
C GLY A 60 3.10 5.72 2.23
N LEU A 61 1.83 5.34 2.09
CA LEU A 61 0.98 5.02 3.23
C LEU A 61 1.36 3.67 3.82
N VAL A 62 1.20 3.53 5.13
CA VAL A 62 1.41 2.28 5.87
C VAL A 62 0.09 1.81 6.45
N ASP A 63 -0.35 0.62 6.07
CA ASP A 63 -1.46 -0.06 6.73
C ASP A 63 -0.88 -0.95 7.85
N ALA A 64 -1.02 -0.49 9.08
CA ALA A 64 -0.44 -1.15 10.25
C ALA A 64 -1.24 -2.36 10.74
N HIS A 65 -2.47 -2.59 10.23
CA HIS A 65 -3.32 -3.69 10.66
C HIS A 65 -4.27 -4.13 9.54
N GLN A 66 -3.96 -5.23 8.88
CA GLN A 66 -4.77 -5.81 7.81
C GLN A 66 -4.90 -7.33 8.00
N HIS A 67 -6.02 -7.89 7.57
CA HIS A 67 -6.26 -9.33 7.50
C HIS A 67 -6.40 -9.75 6.03
N LEU A 68 -5.27 -9.97 5.36
CA LEU A 68 -5.25 -10.31 3.93
C LEU A 68 -5.93 -11.65 3.65
N ASP A 69 -5.79 -12.62 4.56
CA ASP A 69 -6.43 -13.95 4.47
C ASP A 69 -7.96 -13.90 4.46
N LYS A 70 -8.55 -12.86 5.07
CA LYS A 70 -10.00 -12.67 5.22
C LYS A 70 -10.54 -11.50 4.40
N SER A 71 -9.68 -10.82 3.68
CA SER A 71 -10.10 -9.68 2.88
C SER A 71 -11.15 -10.09 1.84
N ARG A 72 -12.06 -9.15 1.50
CA ARG A 72 -13.10 -9.33 0.46
C ARG A 72 -14.12 -10.45 0.70
N THR A 73 -14.24 -10.98 1.92
CA THR A 73 -15.19 -12.05 2.24
C THR A 73 -16.59 -11.57 2.66
N ARG A 74 -16.79 -10.26 2.82
CA ARG A 74 -18.04 -9.71 3.37
C ARG A 74 -19.30 -10.12 2.60
N CYS A 75 -19.23 -10.22 1.28
CA CYS A 75 -20.39 -10.58 0.46
C CYS A 75 -20.72 -12.07 0.57
N GLU A 76 -19.75 -12.87 0.98
CA GLU A 76 -19.83 -14.34 1.08
C GLU A 76 -20.09 -14.78 2.51
N VAL A 77 -19.66 -13.98 3.50
CA VAL A 77 -19.80 -14.25 4.94
C VAL A 77 -20.74 -13.23 5.57
N PRO A 78 -22.06 -13.48 5.56
CA PRO A 78 -23.01 -12.54 6.11
C PRO A 78 -22.85 -12.41 7.64
N ASN A 79 -22.86 -11.18 8.12
CA ASN A 79 -22.88 -10.86 9.55
C ASN A 79 -24.10 -9.98 9.86
N PRO A 80 -25.30 -10.54 9.95
CA PRO A 80 -26.52 -9.75 10.17
C PRO A 80 -26.53 -9.01 11.50
N ALA A 81 -25.80 -9.51 12.51
CA ALA A 81 -25.69 -8.86 13.81
C ALA A 81 -24.84 -7.58 13.77
N GLY A 82 -23.99 -7.38 12.75
CA GLY A 82 -23.11 -6.21 12.61
C GLY A 82 -22.05 -6.08 13.71
N THR A 83 -21.88 -7.09 14.55
CA THR A 83 -20.95 -7.06 15.69
C THR A 83 -19.67 -7.81 15.39
N LEU A 84 -18.59 -7.50 16.14
CA LEU A 84 -17.32 -8.22 16.03
C LEU A 84 -17.51 -9.72 16.35
N MET A 85 -18.26 -10.06 17.39
CA MET A 85 -18.52 -11.46 17.77
C MET A 85 -19.33 -12.19 16.71
N GLY A 86 -20.31 -11.52 16.09
CA GLY A 86 -21.05 -12.05 14.95
C GLY A 86 -20.13 -12.33 13.74
N ALA A 87 -19.20 -11.42 13.43
CA ALA A 87 -18.23 -11.62 12.36
C ALA A 87 -17.30 -12.81 12.65
N ILE A 88 -16.82 -12.94 13.90
CA ILE A 88 -15.96 -14.07 14.31
C ILE A 88 -16.70 -15.40 14.18
N ALA A 89 -17.95 -15.48 14.65
CA ALA A 89 -18.77 -16.68 14.54
C ALA A 89 -19.04 -17.04 13.07
N ALA A 90 -19.56 -16.10 12.28
CA ALA A 90 -19.84 -16.30 10.86
C ALA A 90 -18.60 -16.75 10.09
N PHE A 91 -17.44 -16.11 10.34
CA PHE A 91 -16.21 -16.50 9.68
C PHE A 91 -15.69 -17.87 10.12
N ARG A 92 -15.86 -18.26 11.38
CA ARG A 92 -15.50 -19.59 11.87
C ARG A 92 -16.28 -20.69 11.14
N ASP A 93 -17.58 -20.50 10.97
CA ASP A 93 -18.47 -21.47 10.32
C ASP A 93 -18.15 -21.56 8.80
N TYR A 94 -17.85 -20.42 8.20
CA TYR A 94 -17.47 -20.31 6.80
C TYR A 94 -16.07 -20.88 6.49
N ALA A 95 -15.10 -20.69 7.38
CA ALA A 95 -13.69 -21.06 7.17
C ALA A 95 -13.46 -22.57 6.95
N GLY A 96 -14.44 -23.43 7.30
CA GLY A 96 -14.41 -24.86 6.99
C GLY A 96 -14.50 -25.18 5.50
N HIS A 97 -15.06 -24.27 4.69
CA HIS A 97 -15.41 -24.51 3.29
C HIS A 97 -14.55 -23.73 2.28
N TRP A 98 -13.87 -22.63 2.70
CA TRP A 98 -13.35 -21.62 1.77
C TRP A 98 -11.87 -21.24 1.96
N MET A 99 -11.13 -22.06 2.67
CA MET A 99 -9.71 -21.76 2.88
C MET A 99 -8.80 -22.60 1.96
N ALA A 100 -9.20 -22.76 0.69
CA ALA A 100 -8.26 -23.22 -0.31
C ALA A 100 -7.11 -22.23 -0.40
N HIS A 101 -5.88 -22.75 -0.41
CA HIS A 101 -4.67 -21.91 -0.37
C HIS A 101 -4.62 -20.91 -1.53
N GLU A 102 -5.00 -21.36 -2.70
CA GLU A 102 -5.04 -20.55 -3.93
C GLU A 102 -6.04 -19.39 -3.83
N GLU A 103 -7.17 -19.59 -3.18
CA GLU A 103 -8.17 -18.54 -3.00
C GLU A 103 -7.74 -17.48 -2.01
N ILE A 104 -7.05 -17.89 -0.93
CA ILE A 104 -6.45 -16.95 0.01
C ILE A 104 -5.43 -16.07 -0.69
N ILE A 105 -4.53 -16.68 -1.48
CA ILE A 105 -3.53 -15.94 -2.25
C ILE A 105 -4.21 -14.95 -3.19
N ALA A 106 -5.16 -15.40 -4.01
CA ALA A 106 -5.83 -14.56 -4.98
C ALA A 106 -6.60 -13.37 -4.34
N ARG A 107 -7.19 -13.56 -3.16
CA ARG A 107 -7.83 -12.48 -2.39
C ARG A 107 -6.80 -11.50 -1.83
N ALA A 108 -5.72 -12.03 -1.27
CA ALA A 108 -4.63 -11.22 -0.73
C ALA A 108 -3.99 -10.35 -1.81
N GLU A 109 -3.65 -10.91 -2.96
CA GLU A 109 -3.09 -10.20 -4.11
C GLU A 109 -4.01 -9.07 -4.58
N ARG A 110 -5.28 -9.35 -4.85
CA ARG A 110 -6.26 -8.33 -5.24
C ARG A 110 -6.42 -7.22 -4.21
N THR A 111 -6.24 -7.53 -2.94
CA THR A 111 -6.31 -6.54 -1.86
C THR A 111 -5.04 -5.70 -1.83
N MET A 112 -3.87 -6.32 -1.93
CA MET A 112 -2.59 -5.61 -1.99
C MET A 112 -2.51 -4.69 -3.20
N GLU A 113 -2.94 -5.14 -4.38
CA GLU A 113 -3.01 -4.32 -5.60
C GLU A 113 -3.92 -3.09 -5.40
N ALA A 114 -5.09 -3.29 -4.79
CA ALA A 114 -6.01 -2.19 -4.51
C ALA A 114 -5.44 -1.20 -3.48
N CYS A 115 -4.67 -1.66 -2.51
CA CYS A 115 -3.96 -0.83 -1.54
C CYS A 115 -2.83 -0.05 -2.22
N LEU A 116 -2.02 -0.72 -3.04
CA LEU A 116 -0.93 -0.11 -3.81
C LEU A 116 -1.45 0.98 -4.75
N ALA A 117 -2.53 0.71 -5.48
CA ALA A 117 -3.17 1.68 -6.36
C ALA A 117 -3.67 2.95 -5.64
N ARG A 118 -3.76 2.92 -4.31
CA ARG A 118 -4.13 4.05 -3.44
C ARG A 118 -2.99 4.61 -2.62
N GLY A 119 -1.76 4.16 -2.90
CA GLY A 119 -0.55 4.70 -2.29
C GLY A 119 -0.08 3.97 -1.02
N THR A 120 -0.66 2.83 -0.65
CA THR A 120 -0.17 1.99 0.44
C THR A 120 1.03 1.18 -0.05
N VAL A 121 2.19 1.35 0.57
CA VAL A 121 3.45 0.70 0.17
C VAL A 121 3.95 -0.32 1.18
N VAL A 122 3.37 -0.32 2.39
CA VAL A 122 3.68 -1.29 3.45
C VAL A 122 2.38 -1.75 4.08
N ILE A 123 2.23 -3.06 4.26
CA ILE A 123 1.08 -3.67 4.93
C ILE A 123 1.60 -4.60 6.01
N ARG A 124 1.10 -4.44 7.25
CA ARG A 124 1.26 -5.41 8.32
C ARG A 124 0.02 -6.30 8.37
N SER A 125 0.16 -7.55 7.92
CA SER A 125 -0.95 -8.50 7.90
C SER A 125 -0.91 -9.44 9.10
N HIS A 126 -2.10 -9.84 9.53
CA HIS A 126 -2.33 -10.95 10.46
C HIS A 126 -2.98 -12.09 9.67
N ALA A 127 -2.37 -13.26 9.69
CA ALA A 127 -2.91 -14.46 9.08
C ALA A 127 -3.29 -15.48 10.16
N ARG A 128 -4.41 -16.19 9.95
CA ARG A 128 -4.79 -17.30 10.81
C ARG A 128 -4.01 -18.54 10.38
N VAL A 129 -3.14 -19.03 11.24
CA VAL A 129 -2.49 -20.32 11.05
C VAL A 129 -3.36 -21.40 11.68
N ARG A 130 -3.81 -22.39 10.90
CA ARG A 130 -4.39 -23.62 11.44
C ARG A 130 -3.25 -24.59 11.70
N THR A 131 -2.98 -24.89 12.96
CA THR A 131 -2.22 -26.09 13.29
C THR A 131 -3.12 -27.31 12.99
N PRO A 132 -2.62 -28.34 12.28
CA PRO A 132 -3.33 -29.62 12.23
C PRO A 132 -3.55 -30.07 13.67
N ILE A 133 -4.81 -30.34 14.04
CA ILE A 133 -5.11 -31.01 15.28
C ILE A 133 -4.67 -32.45 15.03
N SER A 134 -3.60 -32.88 15.68
CA SER A 134 -3.16 -34.27 15.75
C SER A 134 -4.15 -35.12 16.52
#